data_24b3e731251c72e00e529664e8f10405
#
_entry.id   24b3e731251c72e00e529664e8f10405
#
_cell.length_a   1.000
_cell.length_b   1.000
_cell.length_c   1.000
_cell.angle_alpha   90.00
_cell.angle_beta   90.00
_cell.angle_gamma   90.00
#
_symmetry.space_group_name_H-M   'P 1'
#
loop_
_entity.id
_entity.type
_entity.pdbx_description
1 polymer ?
#
loop_
_entity_poly.entity_id
_entity_poly.type
_entity_poly.pdbx_seq_one_letter_code
_entity_poly.pdbx_strand_id
1 'polypeptide(L)'
;EILFVDDDRTILSLVEEYLTTFNYRISVVDNGLKALELIKDKDFDVVFTDFKMPDINGLELLAVIKEYRPLTEVIIVTGHGTMESAIQAMKYGSYDYIQKPFKLDVLKILIEKIYEEKKLKQGNIVLKSRLKERHRFDQLVGISLKMQEIYEQIDRMSRNSPNVLIQGESGTGKELTAHVIHNNSDRRQKAFVPVNCKSFGRGFSENQTHEHALNLFKTSAGGTIFFDEITEINPDMQAEISRAYTENILHAAPGDNKPASGVRLLAATNRNLEEAVGPDIIDQGFLNCINDVIIQMPPLRERKEDICLLINHFLDRFNAKRENKVMKVSPDTLDLLLRYNWPGNVIQLENVIERAFALKVD
;
A
#
# COMPACT_ATOMS: atom_id res chain seq x y z
N GLU A 1 -13.86 26.19 0.83
CA GLU A 1 -13.72 27.66 0.88
C GLU A 1 -13.57 28.23 -0.53
N ILE A 2 -14.40 29.24 -0.91
CA ILE A 2 -14.44 29.87 -2.23
C ILE A 2 -14.21 31.36 -2.06
N LEU A 3 -13.41 31.95 -2.93
CA LEU A 3 -13.26 33.40 -3.02
C LEU A 3 -13.79 33.87 -4.37
N PHE A 4 -14.63 34.93 -4.38
CA PHE A 4 -15.10 35.56 -5.60
C PHE A 4 -14.69 37.06 -5.58
N VAL A 5 -13.99 37.47 -6.64
CA VAL A 5 -13.40 38.82 -6.76
C VAL A 5 -13.95 39.52 -8.00
N ASP A 6 -14.68 40.59 -7.83
CA ASP A 6 -15.32 41.36 -8.92
C ASP A 6 -15.56 42.81 -8.46
N ASP A 7 -15.38 43.79 -9.27
CA ASP A 7 -15.63 45.19 -8.93
C ASP A 7 -17.14 45.54 -8.97
N ASP A 8 -17.98 44.70 -9.58
CA ASP A 8 -19.42 44.84 -9.62
C ASP A 8 -20.08 44.22 -8.37
N ARG A 9 -20.50 45.10 -7.44
CA ARG A 9 -21.17 44.68 -6.20
C ARG A 9 -22.49 43.92 -6.42
N THR A 10 -23.16 44.15 -7.55
CA THR A 10 -24.39 43.42 -7.89
C THR A 10 -24.09 41.96 -8.17
N ILE A 11 -23.02 41.68 -8.90
CA ILE A 11 -22.57 40.34 -9.18
C ILE A 11 -22.13 39.65 -7.88
N LEU A 12 -21.35 40.34 -7.03
CA LEU A 12 -20.91 39.79 -5.75
C LEU A 12 -22.08 39.33 -4.87
N SER A 13 -23.12 40.19 -4.71
CA SER A 13 -24.29 39.85 -3.90
C SER A 13 -25.08 38.68 -4.44
N LEU A 14 -25.28 38.61 -5.77
CA LEU A 14 -25.99 37.51 -6.42
C LEU A 14 -25.23 36.17 -6.30
N VAL A 15 -23.92 36.21 -6.47
CA VAL A 15 -23.07 34.98 -6.35
C VAL A 15 -23.01 34.51 -4.90
N GLU A 16 -22.89 35.43 -3.93
CA GLU A 16 -22.88 35.09 -2.51
C GLU A 16 -24.18 34.44 -2.07
N GLU A 17 -25.34 35.07 -2.41
CA GLU A 17 -26.66 34.51 -2.12
C GLU A 17 -26.82 33.12 -2.75
N TYR A 18 -26.52 33.01 -4.04
CA TYR A 18 -26.69 31.76 -4.76
C TYR A 18 -25.82 30.61 -4.20
N LEU A 19 -24.52 30.82 -4.00
CA LEU A 19 -23.61 29.76 -3.55
C LEU A 19 -23.84 29.38 -2.08
N THR A 20 -24.31 30.34 -1.26
CA THR A 20 -24.67 30.03 0.14
C THR A 20 -25.85 29.06 0.24
N THR A 21 -26.77 29.03 -0.73
CA THR A 21 -27.88 28.05 -0.75
C THR A 21 -27.42 26.60 -0.83
N PHE A 22 -26.22 26.36 -1.35
CA PHE A 22 -25.61 25.02 -1.46
C PHE A 22 -24.63 24.69 -0.34
N ASN A 23 -24.63 25.46 0.77
CA ASN A 23 -23.72 25.30 1.91
C ASN A 23 -22.22 25.47 1.58
N TYR A 24 -21.90 26.20 0.50
CA TYR A 24 -20.51 26.61 0.26
C TYR A 24 -20.13 27.76 1.20
N ARG A 25 -18.88 27.71 1.69
CA ARG A 25 -18.30 28.85 2.42
C ARG A 25 -17.68 29.79 1.40
N ILE A 26 -18.30 30.91 1.20
CA ILE A 26 -17.90 31.93 0.22
C ILE A 26 -17.42 33.20 0.93
N SER A 27 -16.39 33.80 0.37
CA SER A 27 -15.94 35.16 0.67
C SER A 27 -16.00 35.95 -0.62
N VAL A 28 -16.53 37.18 -0.58
CA VAL A 28 -16.61 38.07 -1.73
C VAL A 28 -15.84 39.35 -1.47
N VAL A 29 -15.09 39.83 -2.45
CA VAL A 29 -14.33 41.09 -2.35
C VAL A 29 -14.41 41.88 -3.65
N ASP A 30 -14.38 43.21 -3.52
CA ASP A 30 -14.62 44.17 -4.60
C ASP A 30 -13.32 44.65 -5.33
N ASN A 31 -12.16 44.13 -4.93
CA ASN A 31 -10.87 44.41 -5.60
C ASN A 31 -9.79 43.38 -5.35
N GLY A 32 -8.76 43.41 -6.21
CA GLY A 32 -7.66 42.45 -6.17
C GLY A 32 -6.73 42.59 -4.95
N LEU A 33 -6.56 43.78 -4.38
CA LEU A 33 -5.71 43.97 -3.18
C LEU A 33 -6.31 43.32 -1.96
N LYS A 34 -7.62 43.45 -1.73
CA LYS A 34 -8.31 42.75 -0.64
C LYS A 34 -8.29 41.23 -0.83
N ALA A 35 -8.38 40.77 -2.09
CA ALA A 35 -8.24 39.35 -2.40
C ALA A 35 -6.87 38.82 -1.97
N LEU A 36 -5.79 39.55 -2.26
CA LEU A 36 -4.43 39.15 -1.86
C LEU A 36 -4.25 39.14 -0.34
N GLU A 37 -4.85 40.07 0.41
CA GLU A 37 -4.83 40.05 1.87
C GLU A 37 -5.51 38.80 2.41
N LEU A 38 -6.71 38.47 1.90
CA LEU A 38 -7.43 37.27 2.34
C LEU A 38 -6.71 35.98 2.00
N ILE A 39 -6.05 35.87 0.84
CA ILE A 39 -5.32 34.70 0.41
C ILE A 39 -4.06 34.44 1.25
N LYS A 40 -3.48 35.46 1.87
CA LYS A 40 -2.39 35.34 2.81
C LYS A 40 -2.86 34.71 4.13
N ASP A 41 -4.07 35.06 4.58
CA ASP A 41 -4.60 34.68 5.89
C ASP A 41 -5.44 33.38 5.85
N LYS A 42 -6.05 33.07 4.70
CA LYS A 42 -6.96 31.92 4.53
C LYS A 42 -6.60 31.09 3.31
N ASP A 43 -6.86 29.79 3.41
CA ASP A 43 -6.79 28.88 2.28
C ASP A 43 -8.12 28.82 1.53
N PHE A 44 -8.08 29.00 0.22
CA PHE A 44 -9.23 28.87 -0.66
C PHE A 44 -9.05 27.69 -1.60
N ASP A 45 -10.12 26.92 -1.82
CA ASP A 45 -10.11 25.80 -2.77
C ASP A 45 -10.22 26.30 -4.21
N VAL A 46 -11.05 27.34 -4.40
CA VAL A 46 -11.36 27.93 -5.70
C VAL A 46 -11.42 29.44 -5.58
N VAL A 47 -10.80 30.14 -6.51
CA VAL A 47 -10.89 31.57 -6.64
C VAL A 47 -11.47 31.94 -8.01
N PHE A 48 -12.57 32.64 -8.03
CA PHE A 48 -13.09 33.32 -9.23
C PHE A 48 -12.63 34.79 -9.20
N THR A 49 -12.05 35.27 -10.28
CA THR A 49 -11.61 36.65 -10.36
C THR A 49 -11.99 37.30 -11.67
N ASP A 50 -12.52 38.52 -11.62
CA ASP A 50 -12.70 39.30 -12.85
C ASP A 50 -11.34 39.56 -13.50
N PHE A 51 -11.34 39.53 -14.83
CA PHE A 51 -10.18 39.83 -15.63
C PHE A 51 -9.73 41.29 -15.50
N LYS A 52 -10.70 42.24 -15.52
CA LYS A 52 -10.45 43.68 -15.45
C LYS A 52 -10.93 44.25 -14.13
N MET A 53 -10.01 44.56 -13.26
CA MET A 53 -10.27 45.23 -12.00
C MET A 53 -9.32 46.41 -11.81
N PRO A 54 -9.69 47.41 -11.00
CA PRO A 54 -8.77 48.48 -10.57
C PRO A 54 -7.60 47.90 -9.79
N ASP A 55 -6.44 48.55 -9.84
CA ASP A 55 -5.21 48.28 -9.10
C ASP A 55 -4.47 47.00 -9.53
N ILE A 56 -5.08 45.84 -9.39
CA ILE A 56 -4.51 44.55 -9.78
C ILE A 56 -5.51 43.83 -10.68
N ASN A 57 -5.10 43.47 -11.89
CA ASN A 57 -5.95 42.72 -12.81
C ASN A 57 -5.99 41.22 -12.47
N GLY A 58 -6.99 40.49 -13.02
CA GLY A 58 -7.17 39.06 -12.72
C GLY A 58 -6.00 38.16 -13.11
N LEU A 59 -5.20 38.51 -14.10
CA LEU A 59 -4.00 37.76 -14.49
C LEU A 59 -2.84 37.92 -13.49
N GLU A 60 -2.66 39.16 -13.02
CA GLU A 60 -1.66 39.43 -11.97
C GLU A 60 -2.05 38.73 -10.67
N LEU A 61 -3.32 38.75 -10.31
CA LEU A 61 -3.85 38.06 -9.14
C LEU A 61 -3.64 36.53 -9.29
N LEU A 62 -3.95 35.96 -10.46
CA LEU A 62 -3.69 34.52 -10.76
C LEU A 62 -2.23 34.16 -10.57
N ALA A 63 -1.29 34.97 -11.11
CA ALA A 63 0.14 34.68 -11.00
C ALA A 63 0.59 34.64 -9.52
N VAL A 64 0.15 35.61 -8.72
CA VAL A 64 0.46 35.66 -7.29
C VAL A 64 -0.19 34.47 -6.55
N ILE A 65 -1.44 34.12 -6.83
CA ILE A 65 -2.10 32.97 -6.21
C ILE A 65 -1.31 31.69 -6.51
N LYS A 66 -0.94 31.47 -7.76
CA LYS A 66 -0.20 30.24 -8.15
C LYS A 66 1.21 30.15 -7.54
N GLU A 67 1.84 31.28 -7.25
CA GLU A 67 3.11 31.34 -6.54
C GLU A 67 2.97 31.00 -5.04
N TYR A 68 2.01 31.62 -4.35
CA TYR A 68 1.83 31.45 -2.90
C TYR A 68 0.99 30.22 -2.53
N ARG A 69 -0.01 29.87 -3.34
CA ARG A 69 -0.99 28.80 -3.11
C ARG A 69 -1.17 27.92 -4.38
N PRO A 70 -0.19 27.13 -4.79
CA PRO A 70 -0.22 26.40 -6.07
C PRO A 70 -1.40 25.41 -6.19
N LEU A 71 -1.99 25.00 -5.07
CA LEU A 71 -3.12 24.04 -5.03
C LEU A 71 -4.50 24.74 -5.14
N THR A 72 -4.56 26.06 -5.08
CA THR A 72 -5.78 26.83 -5.29
C THR A 72 -6.09 26.88 -6.79
N GLU A 73 -7.29 26.47 -7.17
CA GLU A 73 -7.72 26.57 -8.57
C GLU A 73 -8.31 27.95 -8.82
N VAL A 74 -7.88 28.58 -9.92
CA VAL A 74 -8.28 29.94 -10.26
C VAL A 74 -9.05 29.92 -11.58
N ILE A 75 -10.21 30.58 -11.59
CA ILE A 75 -11.08 30.75 -12.77
C ILE A 75 -11.18 32.24 -13.07
N ILE A 76 -10.91 32.60 -14.31
CA ILE A 76 -11.01 33.97 -14.79
C ILE A 76 -12.41 34.23 -15.29
N VAL A 77 -13.04 35.33 -14.79
CA VAL A 77 -14.32 35.83 -15.27
C VAL A 77 -14.08 37.08 -16.15
N THR A 78 -14.66 37.18 -17.32
CA THR A 78 -14.36 38.28 -18.25
C THR A 78 -15.58 38.77 -19.00
N GLY A 79 -15.75 40.12 -19.07
CA GLY A 79 -16.81 40.75 -19.84
C GLY A 79 -16.46 40.94 -21.34
N HIS A 80 -15.19 40.93 -21.70
CA HIS A 80 -14.71 41.07 -23.08
C HIS A 80 -13.70 39.97 -23.39
N GLY A 81 -14.20 38.72 -23.51
CA GLY A 81 -13.35 37.56 -23.83
C GLY A 81 -12.89 37.61 -25.29
N THR A 82 -11.70 38.14 -25.54
CA THR A 82 -11.02 37.83 -26.79
C THR A 82 -10.37 36.45 -26.63
N MET A 83 -10.25 35.70 -27.75
CA MET A 83 -9.59 34.39 -27.76
C MET A 83 -8.15 34.48 -27.18
N GLU A 84 -7.52 35.65 -27.37
CA GLU A 84 -6.17 35.92 -26.87
C GLU A 84 -6.10 36.02 -25.35
N SER A 85 -7.09 36.66 -24.70
CA SER A 85 -7.12 36.79 -23.22
C SER A 85 -7.38 35.42 -22.54
N ALA A 86 -8.21 34.58 -23.14
CA ALA A 86 -8.45 33.22 -22.66
C ALA A 86 -7.20 32.34 -22.78
N ILE A 87 -6.49 32.42 -23.91
CA ILE A 87 -5.22 31.71 -24.14
C ILE A 87 -4.14 32.17 -23.14
N GLN A 88 -4.06 33.48 -22.84
CA GLN A 88 -3.14 33.98 -21.85
C GLN A 88 -3.46 33.44 -20.45
N ALA A 89 -4.71 33.50 -20.01
CA ALA A 89 -5.14 32.98 -18.72
C ALA A 89 -4.75 31.48 -18.54
N MET A 90 -4.99 30.67 -19.56
CA MET A 90 -4.59 29.25 -19.55
C MET A 90 -3.07 29.05 -19.48
N LYS A 91 -2.27 29.87 -20.17
CA LYS A 91 -0.80 29.82 -20.10
C LYS A 91 -0.26 30.15 -18.70
N TYR A 92 -0.93 31.05 -17.97
CA TYR A 92 -0.58 31.39 -16.59
C TYR A 92 -1.15 30.42 -15.54
N GLY A 93 -1.81 29.35 -15.98
CA GLY A 93 -2.26 28.27 -15.10
C GLY A 93 -3.66 28.48 -14.49
N SER A 94 -4.54 29.26 -15.16
CA SER A 94 -5.95 29.27 -14.78
C SER A 94 -6.57 27.89 -15.04
N TYR A 95 -7.48 27.46 -14.18
CA TYR A 95 -8.24 26.21 -14.35
C TYR A 95 -9.22 26.30 -15.51
N ASP A 96 -9.93 27.43 -15.62
CA ASP A 96 -10.89 27.71 -16.68
C ASP A 96 -11.12 29.20 -16.81
N TYR A 97 -11.96 29.62 -17.78
CA TYR A 97 -12.45 30.99 -17.90
C TYR A 97 -13.95 31.01 -18.17
N ILE A 98 -14.62 32.07 -17.71
CA ILE A 98 -16.07 32.28 -17.87
C ILE A 98 -16.31 33.62 -18.50
N GLN A 99 -17.16 33.70 -19.53
CA GLN A 99 -17.55 34.93 -20.17
C GLN A 99 -18.82 35.50 -19.52
N LYS A 100 -18.82 36.79 -19.18
CA LYS A 100 -20.01 37.57 -18.76
C LYS A 100 -20.84 37.93 -20.02
N PRO A 101 -22.20 37.84 -19.97
CA PRO A 101 -22.99 37.37 -18.84
C PRO A 101 -23.03 35.86 -18.74
N PHE A 102 -22.94 35.31 -17.53
CA PHE A 102 -22.97 33.88 -17.26
C PHE A 102 -24.17 33.49 -16.39
N LYS A 103 -24.57 32.23 -16.48
CA LYS A 103 -25.58 31.65 -15.58
C LYS A 103 -24.90 31.18 -14.29
N LEU A 104 -25.52 31.45 -13.13
CA LEU A 104 -24.97 31.05 -11.82
C LEU A 104 -24.72 29.55 -11.70
N ASP A 105 -25.52 28.71 -12.39
CA ASP A 105 -25.31 27.25 -12.44
C ASP A 105 -23.94 26.84 -12.97
N VAL A 106 -23.33 27.68 -13.84
CA VAL A 106 -21.98 27.38 -14.39
C VAL A 106 -20.92 27.40 -13.27
N LEU A 107 -21.06 28.31 -12.31
CA LEU A 107 -20.16 28.40 -11.16
C LEU A 107 -20.23 27.09 -10.33
N LYS A 108 -21.44 26.61 -10.05
CA LYS A 108 -21.69 25.38 -9.31
C LYS A 108 -21.07 24.17 -10.02
N ILE A 109 -21.31 24.02 -11.32
CA ILE A 109 -20.76 22.92 -12.12
C ILE A 109 -19.23 22.90 -12.07
N LEU A 110 -18.59 24.07 -12.20
CA LEU A 110 -17.13 24.17 -12.13
C LEU A 110 -16.59 23.86 -10.74
N ILE A 111 -17.25 24.33 -9.68
CA ILE A 111 -16.88 24.01 -8.29
C ILE A 111 -16.96 22.50 -8.04
N GLU A 112 -18.08 21.87 -8.43
CA GLU A 112 -18.26 20.41 -8.28
C GLU A 112 -17.18 19.63 -9.05
N LYS A 113 -16.91 20.02 -10.30
CA LYS A 113 -15.86 19.40 -11.12
C LYS A 113 -14.47 19.51 -10.47
N ILE A 114 -14.10 20.69 -9.99
CA ILE A 114 -12.83 20.92 -9.29
C ILE A 114 -12.76 20.06 -8.03
N TYR A 115 -13.85 19.98 -7.28
CA TYR A 115 -13.91 19.19 -6.06
C TYR A 115 -13.75 17.69 -6.33
N GLU A 116 -14.42 17.16 -7.36
CA GLU A 116 -14.25 15.76 -7.78
C GLU A 116 -12.83 15.48 -8.26
N GLU A 117 -12.22 16.35 -9.05
CA GLU A 117 -10.83 16.19 -9.49
C GLU A 117 -9.84 16.25 -8.32
N LYS A 118 -10.04 17.17 -7.35
CA LYS A 118 -9.23 17.23 -6.12
C LYS A 118 -9.37 15.93 -5.29
N LYS A 119 -10.60 15.42 -5.14
CA LYS A 119 -10.87 14.17 -4.41
C LYS A 119 -10.19 12.97 -5.08
N LEU A 120 -10.24 12.89 -6.42
CA LEU A 120 -9.54 11.86 -7.20
C LEU A 120 -8.02 12.00 -7.10
N LYS A 121 -7.46 13.22 -7.16
CA LYS A 121 -6.04 13.49 -6.98
C LYS A 121 -5.57 13.14 -5.56
N GLN A 122 -6.31 13.51 -4.52
CA GLN A 122 -6.02 13.16 -3.14
C GLN A 122 -6.11 11.65 -2.91
N GLY A 123 -7.12 10.97 -3.44
CA GLY A 123 -7.22 9.52 -3.43
C GLY A 123 -6.01 8.87 -4.12
N ASN A 124 -5.55 9.42 -5.24
CA ASN A 124 -4.37 8.95 -5.97
C ASN A 124 -3.04 9.23 -5.21
N ILE A 125 -2.95 10.35 -4.47
CA ILE A 125 -1.78 10.67 -3.62
C ILE A 125 -1.75 9.74 -2.41
N VAL A 126 -2.89 9.50 -1.76
CA VAL A 126 -3.00 8.53 -0.66
C VAL A 126 -2.71 7.11 -1.16
N LEU A 127 -3.17 6.75 -2.36
CA LEU A 127 -2.81 5.49 -3.00
C LEU A 127 -1.32 5.44 -3.39
N LYS A 128 -0.74 6.52 -3.86
CA LYS A 128 0.70 6.62 -4.21
C LYS A 128 1.61 6.69 -2.97
N SER A 129 1.20 7.33 -1.89
CA SER A 129 1.96 7.30 -0.62
C SER A 129 1.87 5.93 0.04
N ARG A 130 0.71 5.29 0.02
CA ARG A 130 0.55 3.87 0.39
C ARG A 130 1.35 2.94 -0.53
N LEU A 131 1.51 3.26 -1.83
CA LEU A 131 2.40 2.55 -2.75
C LEU A 131 3.89 2.80 -2.45
N LYS A 132 4.29 3.99 -1.99
CA LYS A 132 5.69 4.28 -1.59
C LYS A 132 6.07 3.64 -0.26
N GLU A 133 5.16 3.53 0.69
CA GLU A 133 5.36 2.70 1.89
C GLU A 133 5.44 1.21 1.54
N ARG A 134 4.80 0.78 0.44
CA ARG A 134 4.86 -0.58 -0.12
C ARG A 134 6.21 -0.99 -0.69
N HIS A 135 7.12 -0.09 -1.04
CA HIS A 135 8.48 -0.46 -1.42
C HIS A 135 9.29 -1.13 -0.29
N ARG A 136 8.77 -1.14 0.94
CA ARG A 136 9.27 -2.01 2.02
C ARG A 136 8.87 -3.48 1.86
N PHE A 137 7.83 -3.77 1.07
CA PHE A 137 7.26 -5.10 0.87
C PHE A 137 7.27 -5.51 -0.60
N ASP A 138 8.30 -5.08 -1.36
CA ASP A 138 8.40 -5.21 -2.84
C ASP A 138 8.07 -6.59 -3.41
N GLN A 139 8.15 -7.63 -2.58
CA GLN A 139 7.88 -9.01 -2.98
C GLN A 139 6.46 -9.48 -2.60
N LEU A 140 5.81 -8.89 -1.58
CA LEU A 140 4.49 -9.30 -1.12
C LEU A 140 3.41 -8.36 -1.68
N VAL A 141 2.73 -8.80 -2.75
CA VAL A 141 1.80 -7.98 -3.54
C VAL A 141 0.36 -8.19 -3.08
N GLY A 142 -0.34 -7.10 -2.72
CA GLY A 142 -1.75 -7.11 -2.36
C GLY A 142 -2.27 -5.72 -1.96
N ILE A 143 -3.57 -5.47 -2.22
CA ILE A 143 -4.27 -4.21 -1.89
C ILE A 143 -5.52 -4.43 -1.06
N SER A 144 -5.96 -5.68 -0.94
CA SER A 144 -7.13 -6.03 -0.16
C SER A 144 -6.98 -5.65 1.31
N LEU A 145 -8.10 -5.40 2.00
CA LEU A 145 -8.09 -5.06 3.43
C LEU A 145 -7.36 -6.10 4.26
N LYS A 146 -7.57 -7.39 3.97
CA LYS A 146 -6.88 -8.50 4.65
C LYS A 146 -5.36 -8.44 4.49
N MET A 147 -4.87 -8.09 3.31
CA MET A 147 -3.42 -7.92 3.10
C MET A 147 -2.87 -6.66 3.79
N GLN A 148 -3.66 -5.60 3.86
CA GLN A 148 -3.27 -4.39 4.60
C GLN A 148 -3.13 -4.66 6.10
N GLU A 149 -4.04 -5.42 6.72
CA GLU A 149 -3.93 -5.85 8.11
C GLU A 149 -2.65 -6.66 8.37
N ILE A 150 -2.26 -7.53 7.41
CA ILE A 150 -1.01 -8.30 7.50
C ILE A 150 0.21 -7.35 7.42
N TYR A 151 0.22 -6.37 6.52
CA TYR A 151 1.31 -5.38 6.44
C TYR A 151 1.45 -4.58 7.73
N GLU A 152 0.34 -4.17 8.33
CA GLU A 152 0.37 -3.48 9.63
C GLU A 152 0.90 -4.38 10.75
N GLN A 153 0.52 -5.67 10.78
CA GLN A 153 1.05 -6.63 11.74
C GLN A 153 2.57 -6.79 11.58
N ILE A 154 3.06 -6.94 10.33
CA ILE A 154 4.49 -7.05 10.04
C ILE A 154 5.25 -5.79 10.49
N ASP A 155 4.72 -4.60 10.24
CA ASP A 155 5.36 -3.34 10.64
C ASP A 155 5.44 -3.21 12.18
N ARG A 156 4.37 -3.56 12.90
CA ARG A 156 4.36 -3.58 14.38
C ARG A 156 5.40 -4.55 14.96
N MET A 157 5.65 -5.69 14.31
CA MET A 157 6.60 -6.70 14.75
C MET A 157 8.05 -6.38 14.38
N SER A 158 8.29 -5.37 13.55
CA SER A 158 9.64 -5.01 13.08
C SER A 158 10.58 -4.60 14.22
N ARG A 159 10.03 -4.02 15.30
CA ARG A 159 10.81 -3.50 16.44
C ARG A 159 11.10 -4.52 17.53
N ASN A 160 10.19 -5.44 17.79
CA ASN A 160 10.27 -6.37 18.92
C ASN A 160 10.73 -7.78 18.52
N SER A 161 10.81 -8.05 17.22
CA SER A 161 11.23 -9.33 16.64
C SER A 161 10.66 -10.60 17.32
N PRO A 162 9.34 -10.68 17.61
CA PRO A 162 8.75 -11.89 18.18
C PRO A 162 8.88 -13.07 17.22
N ASN A 163 8.77 -14.29 17.72
CA ASN A 163 8.59 -15.46 16.88
C ASN A 163 7.20 -15.43 16.23
N VAL A 164 7.09 -15.87 14.98
CA VAL A 164 5.86 -15.75 14.22
C VAL A 164 5.49 -17.05 13.57
N LEU A 165 4.25 -17.44 13.75
CA LEU A 165 3.61 -18.54 13.07
C LEU A 165 2.73 -18.02 11.93
N ILE A 166 3.01 -18.45 10.69
CA ILE A 166 2.29 -18.07 9.48
C ILE A 166 1.40 -19.24 9.06
N GLN A 167 0.09 -19.06 9.19
CA GLN A 167 -0.89 -20.06 8.80
C GLN A 167 -1.57 -19.68 7.49
N GLY A 168 -1.93 -20.65 6.66
CA GLY A 168 -2.69 -20.43 5.44
C GLY A 168 -2.51 -21.54 4.43
N GLU A 169 -3.43 -21.64 3.49
CA GLU A 169 -3.42 -22.64 2.44
C GLU A 169 -2.11 -22.66 1.64
N SER A 170 -1.83 -23.78 0.99
CA SER A 170 -0.68 -23.86 0.09
C SER A 170 -0.78 -22.82 -1.04
N GLY A 171 0.33 -22.17 -1.36
CA GLY A 171 0.39 -21.16 -2.41
C GLY A 171 -0.12 -19.77 -2.05
N THR A 172 -0.43 -19.48 -0.77
CA THR A 172 -0.87 -18.14 -0.33
C THR A 172 0.27 -17.13 -0.19
N GLY A 173 1.54 -17.58 -0.19
CA GLY A 173 2.73 -16.72 -0.05
C GLY A 173 3.36 -16.74 1.34
N LYS A 174 3.19 -17.81 2.14
CA LYS A 174 3.73 -17.92 3.50
C LYS A 174 5.25 -17.74 3.57
N GLU A 175 6.01 -18.40 2.70
CA GLU A 175 7.47 -18.28 2.63
C GLU A 175 7.89 -16.83 2.31
N LEU A 176 7.22 -16.22 1.34
CA LEU A 176 7.46 -14.83 0.98
C LEU A 176 7.18 -13.87 2.15
N THR A 177 6.11 -14.14 2.90
CA THR A 177 5.79 -13.39 4.13
C THR A 177 6.89 -13.53 5.17
N ALA A 178 7.46 -14.71 5.36
CA ALA A 178 8.60 -14.91 6.28
C ALA A 178 9.83 -14.11 5.84
N HIS A 179 10.16 -14.09 4.54
CA HIS A 179 11.23 -13.25 4.00
C HIS A 179 10.97 -11.76 4.25
N VAL A 180 9.75 -11.30 4.05
CA VAL A 180 9.36 -9.90 4.29
C VAL A 180 9.46 -9.54 5.77
N ILE A 181 9.04 -10.41 6.68
CA ILE A 181 9.19 -10.23 8.12
C ILE A 181 10.67 -10.10 8.52
N HIS A 182 11.53 -10.95 7.99
CA HIS A 182 12.97 -10.90 8.27
C HIS A 182 13.60 -9.61 7.73
N ASN A 183 13.33 -9.26 6.48
CA ASN A 183 13.90 -8.08 5.80
C ASN A 183 13.45 -6.76 6.42
N ASN A 184 12.30 -6.73 7.10
CA ASN A 184 11.80 -5.55 7.81
C ASN A 184 12.17 -5.54 9.30
N SER A 185 13.02 -6.45 9.78
CA SER A 185 13.48 -6.53 11.17
C SER A 185 14.89 -5.96 11.36
N ASP A 186 15.28 -5.76 12.60
CA ASP A 186 16.66 -5.42 12.96
C ASP A 186 17.68 -6.48 12.54
N ARG A 187 17.20 -7.69 12.20
CA ARG A 187 18.01 -8.85 11.74
C ARG A 187 18.16 -8.93 10.23
N ARG A 188 17.70 -7.94 9.46
CA ARG A 188 17.72 -7.93 7.99
C ARG A 188 19.09 -8.17 7.33
N GLN A 189 20.17 -7.87 8.05
CA GLN A 189 21.55 -8.11 7.59
C GLN A 189 22.16 -9.39 8.14
N LYS A 190 21.41 -10.16 8.92
CA LYS A 190 21.82 -11.44 9.49
C LYS A 190 21.32 -12.59 8.64
N ALA A 191 21.77 -13.80 8.94
CA ALA A 191 21.37 -14.99 8.21
C ALA A 191 19.84 -15.23 8.28
N PHE A 192 19.25 -15.57 7.14
CA PHE A 192 17.92 -16.17 7.04
C PHE A 192 18.10 -17.61 6.57
N VAL A 193 17.75 -18.58 7.41
CA VAL A 193 17.98 -19.99 7.16
C VAL A 193 16.66 -20.71 6.98
N PRO A 194 16.22 -20.98 5.72
CA PRO A 194 15.02 -21.74 5.47
C PRO A 194 15.25 -23.23 5.71
N VAL A 195 14.33 -23.87 6.41
CA VAL A 195 14.33 -25.29 6.71
C VAL A 195 13.06 -25.92 6.15
N ASN A 196 13.21 -26.84 5.20
CA ASN A 196 12.10 -27.62 4.69
C ASN A 196 11.84 -28.80 5.63
N CYS A 197 10.77 -28.72 6.40
CA CYS A 197 10.46 -29.68 7.46
C CYS A 197 10.11 -31.08 6.93
N LYS A 198 9.69 -31.22 5.67
CA LYS A 198 9.42 -32.53 5.05
C LYS A 198 10.66 -33.40 4.91
N SER A 199 11.83 -32.78 4.76
CA SER A 199 13.12 -33.47 4.61
C SER A 199 13.99 -33.36 5.86
N PHE A 200 13.68 -32.44 6.77
CA PHE A 200 14.50 -32.18 7.95
C PHE A 200 14.32 -33.27 9.02
N GLY A 201 15.40 -33.86 9.43
CA GLY A 201 15.41 -34.88 10.50
C GLY A 201 14.96 -36.28 10.08
N ARG A 202 14.69 -36.55 8.78
CA ARG A 202 14.35 -37.89 8.33
C ARG A 202 15.58 -38.80 8.29
N GLY A 203 15.46 -39.96 8.96
CA GLY A 203 16.49 -40.99 8.94
C GLY A 203 17.68 -40.70 9.86
N PHE A 204 17.61 -39.73 10.74
CA PHE A 204 18.62 -39.44 11.77
C PHE A 204 18.41 -40.37 12.98
N SER A 205 19.54 -40.80 13.60
CA SER A 205 19.54 -41.35 14.96
C SER A 205 19.39 -40.24 16.00
N GLU A 206 19.02 -40.58 17.25
CA GLU A 206 18.85 -39.59 18.33
C GLU A 206 20.05 -38.64 18.48
N ASN A 207 21.26 -39.17 18.47
CA ASN A 207 22.47 -38.35 18.57
C ASN A 207 22.67 -37.40 17.39
N GLN A 208 22.34 -37.84 16.18
CA GLN A 208 22.40 -37.02 14.97
C GLN A 208 21.32 -35.90 14.98
N THR A 209 20.13 -36.19 15.53
CA THR A 209 19.04 -35.25 15.67
C THR A 209 19.45 -34.09 16.57
N HIS A 210 20.04 -34.36 17.72
CA HIS A 210 20.55 -33.35 18.64
C HIS A 210 21.66 -32.48 18.01
N GLU A 211 22.67 -33.11 17.43
CA GLU A 211 23.79 -32.40 16.79
C GLU A 211 23.31 -31.53 15.63
N HIS A 212 22.32 -32.00 14.86
CA HIS A 212 21.76 -31.27 13.74
C HIS A 212 20.97 -30.02 14.20
N ALA A 213 20.15 -30.16 15.25
CA ALA A 213 19.47 -29.03 15.87
C ALA A 213 20.47 -27.99 16.39
N LEU A 214 21.48 -28.38 17.14
CA LEU A 214 22.52 -27.47 17.65
C LEU A 214 23.28 -26.77 16.52
N ASN A 215 23.65 -27.46 15.46
CA ASN A 215 24.34 -26.86 14.32
C ASN A 215 23.44 -25.83 13.60
N LEU A 216 22.13 -26.08 13.47
CA LEU A 216 21.18 -25.15 12.90
C LEU A 216 21.17 -23.82 13.69
N PHE A 217 21.12 -23.89 15.03
CA PHE A 217 21.13 -22.69 15.87
C PHE A 217 22.49 -21.97 15.83
N LYS A 218 23.61 -22.69 15.81
CA LYS A 218 24.96 -22.10 15.70
C LYS A 218 25.14 -21.34 14.39
N THR A 219 24.71 -21.93 13.27
CA THR A 219 24.83 -21.30 11.95
C THR A 219 23.89 -20.11 11.76
N SER A 220 22.81 -20.07 12.53
CA SER A 220 21.80 -19.01 12.49
C SER A 220 21.98 -17.96 13.57
N ALA A 221 23.11 -17.95 14.30
CA ALA A 221 23.32 -17.07 15.45
C ALA A 221 23.02 -15.59 15.15
N GLY A 222 22.12 -15.00 15.94
CA GLY A 222 21.65 -13.62 15.77
C GLY A 222 20.74 -13.40 14.55
N GLY A 223 20.48 -14.44 13.76
CA GLY A 223 19.66 -14.42 12.56
C GLY A 223 18.23 -14.93 12.76
N THR A 224 17.66 -15.51 11.71
CA THR A 224 16.30 -16.06 11.69
C THR A 224 16.31 -17.44 11.08
N ILE A 225 15.66 -18.40 11.72
CA ILE A 225 15.35 -19.71 11.17
C ILE A 225 13.89 -19.67 10.71
N PHE A 226 13.64 -20.15 9.50
CA PHE A 226 12.29 -20.31 8.97
C PHE A 226 11.97 -21.78 8.73
N PHE A 227 11.02 -22.31 9.48
CA PHE A 227 10.50 -23.66 9.33
C PHE A 227 9.29 -23.67 8.40
N ASP A 228 9.43 -24.27 7.23
CA ASP A 228 8.32 -24.42 6.28
C ASP A 228 7.62 -25.77 6.48
N GLU A 229 6.30 -25.74 6.64
CA GLU A 229 5.41 -26.88 6.93
C GLU A 229 5.80 -27.61 8.24
N ILE A 230 5.73 -26.88 9.36
CA ILE A 230 6.15 -27.35 10.69
C ILE A 230 5.47 -28.64 11.17
N THR A 231 4.26 -28.94 10.68
CA THR A 231 3.52 -30.16 11.00
C THR A 231 4.14 -31.43 10.42
N GLU A 232 5.16 -31.29 9.59
CA GLU A 232 5.89 -32.43 8.99
C GLU A 232 7.19 -32.78 9.75
N ILE A 233 7.55 -32.02 10.81
CA ILE A 233 8.70 -32.29 11.67
C ILE A 233 8.35 -33.46 12.58
N ASN A 234 9.26 -34.44 12.68
CA ASN A 234 9.06 -35.58 13.60
C ASN A 234 9.13 -35.13 15.09
N PRO A 235 8.45 -35.82 16.02
CA PRO A 235 8.39 -35.43 17.44
C PRO A 235 9.75 -35.30 18.12
N ASP A 236 10.71 -36.19 17.81
CA ASP A 236 12.06 -36.17 18.39
C ASP A 236 12.80 -34.89 18.00
N MET A 237 12.68 -34.46 16.73
CA MET A 237 13.28 -33.22 16.25
C MET A 237 12.59 -31.98 16.84
N GLN A 238 11.27 -32.02 17.07
CA GLN A 238 10.54 -30.92 17.74
C GLN A 238 11.09 -30.75 19.17
N ALA A 239 11.30 -31.82 19.92
CA ALA A 239 11.84 -31.77 21.26
C ALA A 239 13.28 -31.18 21.28
N GLU A 240 14.15 -31.61 20.34
CA GLU A 240 15.51 -31.10 20.25
C GLU A 240 15.60 -29.65 19.81
N ILE A 241 14.73 -29.20 18.90
CA ILE A 241 14.62 -27.76 18.52
C ILE A 241 14.18 -26.94 19.74
N SER A 242 13.17 -27.41 20.49
CA SER A 242 12.68 -26.70 21.70
C SER A 242 13.77 -26.57 22.76
N ARG A 243 14.54 -27.64 22.95
CA ARG A 243 15.66 -27.66 23.89
C ARG A 243 16.77 -26.71 23.44
N ALA A 244 17.22 -26.78 22.20
CA ALA A 244 18.26 -25.95 21.64
C ALA A 244 17.84 -24.45 21.65
N TYR A 245 16.56 -24.14 21.42
CA TYR A 245 16.02 -22.80 21.50
C TYR A 245 16.09 -22.27 22.93
N THR A 246 15.67 -23.05 23.92
CA THR A 246 15.68 -22.67 25.34
C THR A 246 17.11 -22.45 25.84
N GLU A 247 18.04 -23.32 25.50
CA GLU A 247 19.46 -23.18 25.82
C GLU A 247 20.07 -21.93 25.19
N ASN A 248 19.70 -21.60 23.94
CA ASN A 248 20.17 -20.41 23.23
C ASN A 248 19.67 -19.11 23.87
N ILE A 249 18.46 -19.08 24.44
CA ILE A 249 17.94 -17.96 25.21
C ILE A 249 18.69 -17.79 26.54
N LEU A 250 18.95 -18.89 27.25
CA LEU A 250 19.61 -18.86 28.57
C LEU A 250 21.07 -18.40 28.50
N HIS A 251 21.76 -18.63 27.37
CA HIS A 251 23.14 -18.19 27.14
C HIS A 251 23.27 -16.77 26.58
N ALA A 252 22.17 -16.07 26.33
CA ALA A 252 22.20 -14.64 26.04
C ALA A 252 22.58 -13.88 27.31
N ALA A 253 23.71 -13.16 27.28
CA ALA A 253 24.32 -12.52 28.47
C ALA A 253 23.32 -11.61 29.19
N PRO A 254 23.23 -11.70 30.54
CA PRO A 254 22.38 -10.82 31.35
C PRO A 254 22.96 -9.41 31.33
N GLY A 255 22.26 -8.44 30.77
CA GLY A 255 22.64 -7.01 30.82
C GLY A 255 22.28 -6.17 29.60
N ASP A 256 22.10 -6.75 28.46
CA ASP A 256 21.60 -6.05 27.27
C ASP A 256 20.07 -6.17 27.17
N ASN A 257 19.37 -5.04 27.28
CA ASN A 257 17.94 -4.90 27.04
C ASN A 257 17.56 -5.14 25.56
N LYS A 258 18.38 -5.90 24.83
CA LYS A 258 18.13 -6.34 23.46
C LYS A 258 18.24 -7.85 23.38
N PRO A 259 17.26 -8.57 22.83
CA PRO A 259 17.40 -9.97 22.46
C PRO A 259 18.32 -10.13 21.23
N ALA A 260 19.54 -9.55 21.30
CA ALA A 260 20.41 -9.40 20.13
C ALA A 260 21.29 -10.62 19.87
N SER A 261 21.36 -11.58 20.79
CA SER A 261 22.18 -12.79 20.64
C SER A 261 21.39 -14.05 20.31
N GLY A 262 20.09 -14.10 20.57
CA GLY A 262 19.24 -15.28 20.30
C GLY A 262 18.81 -15.37 18.83
N VAL A 263 18.50 -16.59 18.41
CA VAL A 263 17.92 -16.87 17.08
C VAL A 263 16.41 -16.57 17.10
N ARG A 264 15.90 -15.90 16.07
CA ARG A 264 14.45 -15.70 15.86
C ARG A 264 13.87 -16.90 15.09
N LEU A 265 12.70 -17.37 15.52
CA LEU A 265 12.00 -18.43 14.83
C LEU A 265 10.81 -17.88 14.04
N LEU A 266 10.72 -18.25 12.78
CA LEU A 266 9.54 -18.09 11.95
C LEU A 266 9.08 -19.49 11.53
N ALA A 267 7.79 -19.73 11.52
CA ALA A 267 7.23 -21.02 11.15
C ALA A 267 6.05 -20.87 10.20
N ALA A 268 5.85 -21.80 9.31
CA ALA A 268 4.71 -21.83 8.40
C ALA A 268 4.01 -23.19 8.43
N THR A 269 2.67 -23.16 8.27
CA THR A 269 1.87 -24.38 8.12
C THR A 269 0.63 -24.14 7.27
N ASN A 270 0.20 -25.17 6.55
CA ASN A 270 -1.07 -25.16 5.83
C ASN A 270 -2.21 -25.83 6.64
N ARG A 271 -1.92 -26.40 7.80
CA ARG A 271 -2.92 -27.05 8.68
C ARG A 271 -3.44 -26.09 9.73
N ASN A 272 -4.69 -26.28 10.14
CA ASN A 272 -5.22 -25.61 11.30
C ASN A 272 -4.58 -26.19 12.57
N LEU A 273 -3.86 -25.36 13.32
CA LEU A 273 -3.14 -25.85 14.50
C LEU A 273 -4.06 -26.20 15.66
N GLU A 274 -5.24 -25.60 15.77
CA GLU A 274 -6.22 -25.97 16.79
C GLU A 274 -6.63 -27.45 16.66
N GLU A 275 -6.64 -27.96 15.42
CA GLU A 275 -6.91 -29.37 15.11
C GLU A 275 -5.65 -30.24 15.10
N ALA A 276 -4.47 -29.63 14.98
CA ALA A 276 -3.18 -30.34 14.84
C ALA A 276 -2.43 -30.51 16.17
N VAL A 277 -2.85 -29.82 17.25
CA VAL A 277 -2.22 -29.97 18.57
C VAL A 277 -2.53 -31.34 19.12
N GLY A 278 -1.50 -32.17 19.26
CA GLY A 278 -1.57 -33.51 19.82
C GLY A 278 -0.20 -34.16 19.79
N PRO A 279 0.02 -35.20 20.60
CA PRO A 279 1.33 -35.83 20.80
C PRO A 279 1.94 -36.38 19.51
N ASP A 280 1.11 -36.63 18.48
CA ASP A 280 1.57 -37.25 17.22
C ASP A 280 1.87 -36.25 16.12
N ILE A 281 1.47 -34.95 16.24
CA ILE A 281 1.62 -33.95 15.17
C ILE A 281 2.49 -32.81 15.64
N ILE A 282 2.08 -32.06 16.69
CA ILE A 282 2.85 -30.95 17.24
C ILE A 282 2.87 -31.00 18.76
N ASP A 283 4.10 -31.05 19.31
CA ASP A 283 4.35 -30.92 20.75
C ASP A 283 4.02 -29.52 21.25
N GLN A 284 3.34 -29.43 22.41
CA GLN A 284 2.97 -28.16 23.03
C GLN A 284 4.19 -27.30 23.39
N GLY A 285 5.27 -27.90 23.83
CA GLY A 285 6.52 -27.19 24.15
C GLY A 285 7.12 -26.53 22.91
N PHE A 286 7.14 -27.25 21.77
CA PHE A 286 7.60 -26.71 20.51
C PHE A 286 6.69 -25.59 20.01
N LEU A 287 5.37 -25.77 20.09
CA LEU A 287 4.42 -24.75 19.71
C LEU A 287 4.61 -23.45 20.51
N ASN A 288 4.85 -23.53 21.81
CA ASN A 288 5.10 -22.38 22.64
C ASN A 288 6.37 -21.60 22.26
N CYS A 289 7.36 -22.26 21.63
CA CYS A 289 8.56 -21.58 21.14
C CYS A 289 8.34 -20.76 19.88
N ILE A 290 7.31 -21.04 19.07
CA ILE A 290 7.12 -20.46 17.74
C ILE A 290 5.85 -19.61 17.61
N ASN A 291 5.02 -19.52 18.64
CA ASN A 291 3.66 -18.97 18.58
C ASN A 291 3.50 -17.71 19.43
N ASP A 292 4.46 -16.77 19.37
CA ASP A 292 4.28 -15.46 20.03
C ASP A 292 3.22 -14.62 19.29
N VAL A 293 3.21 -14.70 17.95
CA VAL A 293 2.26 -14.00 17.07
C VAL A 293 1.84 -14.93 15.94
N ILE A 294 0.55 -14.92 15.62
CA ILE A 294 -0.01 -15.68 14.49
C ILE A 294 -0.40 -14.71 13.36
N ILE A 295 0.06 -15.00 12.15
CA ILE A 295 -0.40 -14.35 10.91
C ILE A 295 -1.22 -15.33 10.10
N GLN A 296 -2.48 -14.97 9.82
CA GLN A 296 -3.37 -15.74 8.96
C GLN A 296 -3.30 -15.23 7.51
N MET A 297 -2.71 -16.02 6.61
CA MET A 297 -2.65 -15.69 5.18
C MET A 297 -3.98 -16.02 4.50
N PRO A 298 -4.69 -15.01 3.96
CA PRO A 298 -5.97 -15.26 3.31
C PRO A 298 -5.79 -16.03 1.99
N PRO A 299 -6.68 -16.98 1.67
CA PRO A 299 -6.70 -17.60 0.36
C PRO A 299 -7.09 -16.59 -0.72
N LEU A 300 -6.66 -16.82 -1.98
CA LEU A 300 -6.84 -15.86 -3.07
C LEU A 300 -8.31 -15.56 -3.37
N ARG A 301 -9.22 -16.53 -3.18
CA ARG A 301 -10.67 -16.35 -3.33
C ARG A 301 -11.28 -15.33 -2.36
N GLU A 302 -10.61 -15.03 -1.25
CA GLU A 302 -11.05 -14.06 -0.23
C GLU A 302 -10.41 -12.68 -0.39
N ARG A 303 -9.53 -12.52 -1.41
CA ARG A 303 -8.85 -11.28 -1.77
C ARG A 303 -8.83 -11.07 -3.29
N LYS A 304 -10.00 -11.20 -3.91
CA LYS A 304 -10.15 -11.12 -5.38
C LYS A 304 -9.69 -9.79 -5.96
N GLU A 305 -9.74 -8.72 -5.18
CA GLU A 305 -9.22 -7.39 -5.56
C GLU A 305 -7.70 -7.41 -5.87
N ASP A 306 -6.98 -8.38 -5.30
CA ASP A 306 -5.54 -8.52 -5.52
C ASP A 306 -5.21 -9.20 -6.86
N ILE A 307 -6.16 -9.93 -7.47
CA ILE A 307 -5.92 -10.74 -8.67
C ILE A 307 -5.40 -9.87 -9.83
N CYS A 308 -6.04 -8.73 -10.09
CA CYS A 308 -5.60 -7.83 -11.16
C CYS A 308 -4.17 -7.32 -10.94
N LEU A 309 -3.83 -6.99 -9.69
CA LEU A 309 -2.50 -6.51 -9.32
C LEU A 309 -1.45 -7.61 -9.45
N LEU A 310 -1.77 -8.83 -9.02
CA LEU A 310 -0.90 -10.00 -9.14
C LEU A 310 -0.63 -10.35 -10.61
N ILE A 311 -1.67 -10.31 -11.47
CA ILE A 311 -1.51 -10.54 -12.91
C ILE A 311 -0.52 -9.53 -13.51
N ASN A 312 -0.69 -8.24 -13.24
CA ASN A 312 0.22 -7.20 -13.73
C ASN A 312 1.65 -7.41 -13.21
N HIS A 313 1.82 -7.73 -11.93
CA HIS A 313 3.11 -8.03 -11.34
C HIS A 313 3.81 -9.21 -12.06
N PHE A 314 3.09 -10.30 -12.34
CA PHE A 314 3.65 -11.45 -13.05
C PHE A 314 3.99 -11.10 -14.50
N LEU A 315 3.11 -10.38 -15.21
CA LEU A 315 3.38 -9.92 -16.58
C LEU A 315 4.63 -9.03 -16.63
N ASP A 316 4.79 -8.08 -15.71
CA ASP A 316 5.97 -7.22 -15.64
C ASP A 316 7.23 -8.04 -15.40
N ARG A 317 7.18 -9.01 -14.48
CA ARG A 317 8.31 -9.90 -14.17
C ARG A 317 8.71 -10.79 -15.37
N PHE A 318 7.72 -11.33 -16.11
CA PHE A 318 8.00 -12.15 -17.28
C PHE A 318 8.45 -11.31 -18.47
N ASN A 319 7.89 -10.12 -18.66
CA ASN A 319 8.29 -9.17 -19.70
C ASN A 319 9.72 -8.65 -19.52
N ALA A 320 10.20 -8.53 -18.29
CA ALA A 320 11.58 -8.09 -18.02
C ALA A 320 12.65 -9.05 -18.60
N LYS A 321 12.26 -10.29 -18.92
CA LYS A 321 13.15 -11.34 -19.45
C LYS A 321 13.03 -11.56 -20.97
N ARG A 322 12.20 -10.80 -21.70
CA ARG A 322 11.91 -11.01 -23.13
C ARG A 322 11.83 -9.72 -23.93
N GLU A 323 12.15 -9.80 -25.24
CA GLU A 323 12.07 -8.68 -26.20
C GLU A 323 10.61 -8.39 -26.62
N ASN A 324 9.77 -9.41 -26.80
CA ASN A 324 8.34 -9.28 -27.14
C ASN A 324 7.50 -9.22 -25.87
N LYS A 325 6.91 -8.08 -25.60
CA LYS A 325 6.13 -7.80 -24.38
C LYS A 325 4.66 -8.14 -24.56
N VAL A 326 4.08 -8.89 -23.63
CA VAL A 326 2.64 -9.04 -23.47
C VAL A 326 2.14 -7.86 -22.61
N MET A 327 1.33 -6.97 -23.20
CA MET A 327 0.99 -5.71 -22.52
C MET A 327 -0.25 -5.82 -21.63
N LYS A 328 -1.23 -6.65 -21.96
CA LYS A 328 -2.52 -6.73 -21.24
C LYS A 328 -3.18 -8.09 -21.38
N VAL A 329 -4.04 -8.41 -20.41
CA VAL A 329 -5.00 -9.53 -20.48
C VAL A 329 -6.31 -8.99 -21.04
N SER A 330 -7.00 -9.75 -21.91
CA SER A 330 -8.29 -9.35 -22.46
C SER A 330 -9.36 -9.25 -21.34
N PRO A 331 -10.40 -8.40 -21.49
CA PRO A 331 -11.47 -8.28 -20.51
C PRO A 331 -12.17 -9.61 -20.20
N ASP A 332 -12.44 -10.42 -21.23
CA ASP A 332 -13.09 -11.73 -21.10
C ASP A 332 -12.23 -12.71 -20.30
N THR A 333 -10.92 -12.73 -20.57
CA THR A 333 -9.97 -13.55 -19.80
C THR A 333 -9.88 -13.09 -18.36
N LEU A 334 -9.88 -11.78 -18.14
CA LEU A 334 -9.83 -11.21 -16.77
C LEU A 334 -11.07 -11.62 -15.96
N ASP A 335 -12.27 -11.59 -16.57
CA ASP A 335 -13.51 -12.01 -15.92
C ASP A 335 -13.47 -13.51 -15.52
N LEU A 336 -12.93 -14.37 -16.38
CA LEU A 336 -12.71 -15.79 -16.06
C LEU A 336 -11.75 -15.98 -14.87
N LEU A 337 -10.63 -15.23 -14.85
CA LEU A 337 -9.65 -15.30 -13.77
C LEU A 337 -10.22 -14.81 -12.43
N LEU A 338 -11.10 -13.80 -12.43
CA LEU A 338 -11.77 -13.27 -11.25
C LEU A 338 -12.84 -14.20 -10.67
N ARG A 339 -13.50 -15.02 -11.53
CA ARG A 339 -14.54 -15.97 -11.11
C ARG A 339 -13.98 -17.28 -10.57
N TYR A 340 -12.76 -17.63 -10.93
CA TYR A 340 -12.16 -18.89 -10.48
C TYR A 340 -11.77 -18.86 -9.00
N ASN A 341 -11.87 -20.00 -8.32
CA ASN A 341 -11.66 -20.09 -6.86
C ASN A 341 -10.20 -20.27 -6.43
N TRP A 342 -9.30 -20.54 -7.37
CA TRP A 342 -7.87 -20.66 -7.13
C TRP A 342 -7.48 -21.59 -5.96
N PRO A 343 -7.79 -22.92 -6.03
CA PRO A 343 -7.45 -23.84 -4.94
C PRO A 343 -5.94 -23.93 -4.66
N GLY A 344 -5.08 -23.64 -5.63
CA GLY A 344 -3.62 -23.50 -5.46
C GLY A 344 -3.17 -22.03 -5.27
N ASN A 345 -4.10 -21.12 -4.98
CA ASN A 345 -3.85 -19.73 -4.63
C ASN A 345 -2.94 -18.97 -5.62
N VAL A 346 -2.00 -18.18 -5.13
CA VAL A 346 -1.13 -17.30 -5.93
C VAL A 346 -0.18 -18.11 -6.83
N ILE A 347 0.33 -19.23 -6.34
CA ILE A 347 1.21 -20.11 -7.13
C ILE A 347 0.45 -20.67 -8.35
N GLN A 348 -0.82 -21.05 -8.19
CA GLN A 348 -1.62 -21.52 -9.32
C GLN A 348 -1.87 -20.40 -10.33
N LEU A 349 -2.21 -19.19 -9.87
CA LEU A 349 -2.38 -18.02 -10.74
C LEU A 349 -1.10 -17.74 -11.52
N GLU A 350 0.05 -17.69 -10.84
CA GLU A 350 1.37 -17.49 -11.45
C GLU A 350 1.65 -18.51 -12.55
N ASN A 351 1.46 -19.81 -12.26
CA ASN A 351 1.67 -20.89 -13.22
C ASN A 351 0.76 -20.78 -14.45
N VAL A 352 -0.50 -20.35 -14.28
CA VAL A 352 -1.43 -20.16 -15.40
C VAL A 352 -0.95 -19.00 -16.28
N ILE A 353 -0.58 -17.87 -15.70
CA ILE A 353 -0.05 -16.72 -16.44
C ILE A 353 1.27 -17.07 -17.12
N GLU A 354 2.18 -17.77 -16.46
CA GLU A 354 3.46 -18.21 -17.03
C GLU A 354 3.25 -19.12 -18.25
N ARG A 355 2.34 -20.10 -18.17
CA ARG A 355 2.01 -21.00 -19.28
C ARG A 355 1.40 -20.23 -20.45
N ALA A 356 0.43 -19.35 -20.19
CA ALA A 356 -0.16 -18.50 -21.22
C ALA A 356 0.89 -17.63 -21.90
N PHE A 357 1.79 -17.04 -21.11
CA PHE A 357 2.91 -16.24 -21.61
C PHE A 357 3.92 -17.06 -22.43
N ALA A 358 4.15 -18.33 -22.08
CA ALA A 358 5.06 -19.21 -22.81
C ALA A 358 4.49 -19.68 -24.17
N LEU A 359 3.17 -19.88 -24.23
CA LEU A 359 2.49 -20.40 -25.43
C LEU A 359 2.33 -19.35 -26.53
N LYS A 360 2.66 -18.05 -26.28
CA LYS A 360 2.46 -16.97 -27.27
C LYS A 360 1.09 -17.07 -27.94
N VAL A 361 0.04 -17.02 -27.18
CA VAL A 361 -1.30 -16.83 -27.75
C VAL A 361 -1.40 -15.34 -28.09
N ASP A 362 -1.32 -15.03 -29.40
CA ASP A 362 -1.50 -13.69 -29.95
C ASP A 362 -2.94 -13.22 -29.71
#